data_d84799792fac03c4d30b8ac078ae6ad9
#
_entry.id   d84799792fac03c4d30b8ac078ae6ad9
#
_cell.length_a   1.000
_cell.length_b   1.000
_cell.length_c   1.000
_cell.angle_alpha   90.00
_cell.angle_beta   90.00
_cell.angle_gamma   90.00
#
_symmetry.space_group_name_H-M   'P 1'
#
loop_
_entity.id
_entity.type
_entity.pdbx_description
1 polymer ?
#
loop_
_entity_poly.entity_id
_entity_poly.type
_entity_poly.pdbx_seq_one_letter_code
_entity_poly.pdbx_strand_id
1 'polypeptide(L)'
;MEFQVPDSPSSKTSTSHVLVIPYPSRGHINPMMNLSKLLVSNTPNNILVTIVVTQEWLTLIDTDPKPDNIRFETIPSVGGDSFLNIVEAVMTQMEAPLERLLDRLNRRPPTFVIYDAFLFWAVRVGNRRNIPVAAFWTSSTSELWVQFFHIFLQGKPLENGDKLIDYIPSKSWIHLADVPLLDKNNHQVLQWALQSYQWILKAQYLLLSSFYELEPQVIDALKSKLTIPIYTIGPNIPYFNLGHNSHSLNATNDVAQSYINWLNLQPSGSVLYISYGSFLSVSRSQMDEIAAALKDSGVRFLWVTRDETHRLKDMCGKMGLVVTWCDQLRVLLHPSIGGYWTHCGWNSVMEGVFAGVPFLTFPLAMDQPLISKIIVEDWKVGWRVKKDDKLDTLVTRDEIVVLLRKFMDLDFDIGSDLRKKAKEFQLLCQGAKKKGGSSEINVKAFLKNVMQSGLTHEGSNELQVQIAIENFN
;
A
#
# COMPACT_ATOMS: atom_id res chain seq x y z
N MET A 1 -63.12 7.32 -25.13
CA MET A 1 -61.87 8.08 -25.28
C MET A 1 -61.04 7.79 -24.05
N GLU A 2 -60.15 6.81 -24.12
CA GLU A 2 -59.18 6.51 -23.07
C GLU A 2 -58.00 7.44 -23.25
N PHE A 3 -57.70 8.21 -22.23
CA PHE A 3 -56.48 9.04 -22.17
C PHE A 3 -55.28 8.14 -21.83
N GLN A 4 -54.43 7.90 -22.79
CA GLN A 4 -53.09 7.32 -22.55
C GLN A 4 -52.25 8.35 -21.79
N VAL A 5 -51.83 8.00 -20.58
CA VAL A 5 -50.82 8.72 -19.82
C VAL A 5 -49.46 8.45 -20.50
N PRO A 6 -48.68 9.47 -20.89
CA PRO A 6 -47.39 9.23 -21.47
C PRO A 6 -46.44 8.63 -20.42
N ASP A 7 -45.80 7.53 -20.77
CA ASP A 7 -44.73 6.92 -20.00
C ASP A 7 -43.69 7.98 -19.61
N SER A 8 -43.43 8.11 -18.33
CA SER A 8 -42.36 8.92 -17.83
C SER A 8 -41.03 8.38 -18.40
N PRO A 9 -40.12 9.26 -18.89
CA PRO A 9 -38.85 8.81 -19.43
C PRO A 9 -38.04 8.11 -18.33
N SER A 10 -37.79 6.81 -18.53
CA SER A 10 -36.86 6.05 -17.68
C SER A 10 -35.56 6.82 -17.59
N SER A 11 -35.20 7.30 -16.40
CA SER A 11 -33.93 7.94 -16.13
C SER A 11 -32.83 6.93 -16.46
N LYS A 12 -32.21 7.08 -17.63
CA LYS A 12 -30.95 6.37 -17.93
C LYS A 12 -29.94 6.79 -16.86
N THR A 13 -29.75 5.95 -15.85
CA THR A 13 -28.66 6.11 -14.88
C THR A 13 -27.37 6.12 -15.67
N SER A 14 -26.76 7.30 -15.80
CA SER A 14 -25.48 7.43 -16.48
C SER A 14 -24.43 6.66 -15.70
N THR A 15 -23.83 5.66 -16.32
CA THR A 15 -22.74 4.90 -15.72
C THR A 15 -21.50 5.80 -15.59
N SER A 16 -21.02 6.05 -14.38
CA SER A 16 -19.80 6.80 -14.15
C SER A 16 -18.60 6.00 -14.65
N HIS A 17 -17.68 6.66 -15.35
CA HIS A 17 -16.44 6.06 -15.85
C HIS A 17 -15.25 6.59 -15.05
N VAL A 18 -14.66 5.76 -14.21
CA VAL A 18 -13.50 6.09 -13.38
C VAL A 18 -12.23 5.59 -14.06
N LEU A 19 -11.29 6.50 -14.30
CA LEU A 19 -9.94 6.17 -14.74
C LEU A 19 -9.03 6.04 -13.53
N VAL A 20 -8.30 4.95 -13.42
CA VAL A 20 -7.36 4.68 -12.32
C VAL A 20 -5.94 4.61 -12.87
N ILE A 21 -5.04 5.42 -12.32
CA ILE A 21 -3.67 5.58 -12.83
C ILE A 21 -2.67 5.27 -11.71
N PRO A 22 -2.21 4.01 -11.58
CA PRO A 22 -1.19 3.64 -10.60
C PRO A 22 0.22 4.05 -11.05
N TYR A 23 1.09 4.33 -10.09
CA TYR A 23 2.53 4.32 -10.34
C TYR A 23 2.95 2.90 -10.77
N PRO A 24 3.83 2.74 -11.78
CA PRO A 24 4.14 1.43 -12.37
C PRO A 24 5.07 0.58 -11.46
N SER A 25 4.53 0.15 -10.34
CA SER A 25 5.16 -0.82 -9.44
C SER A 25 4.11 -1.64 -8.67
N ARG A 26 4.45 -2.85 -8.22
CA ARG A 26 3.50 -3.72 -7.49
C ARG A 26 2.94 -3.07 -6.23
N GLY A 27 3.78 -2.33 -5.50
CA GLY A 27 3.38 -1.64 -4.27
C GLY A 27 2.27 -0.62 -4.48
N HIS A 28 2.09 -0.13 -5.69
CA HIS A 28 1.13 0.89 -6.08
C HIS A 28 -0.03 0.32 -6.93
N ILE A 29 0.27 -0.58 -7.87
CA ILE A 29 -0.74 -1.22 -8.70
C ILE A 29 -1.71 -2.07 -7.86
N ASN A 30 -1.19 -2.91 -6.97
CA ASN A 30 -2.02 -3.83 -6.17
C ASN A 30 -3.05 -3.10 -5.30
N PRO A 31 -2.72 -2.09 -4.48
CA PRO A 31 -3.72 -1.38 -3.69
C PRO A 31 -4.73 -0.62 -4.56
N MET A 32 -4.34 -0.09 -5.72
CA MET A 32 -5.27 0.58 -6.64
C MET A 32 -6.19 -0.41 -7.36
N MET A 33 -5.73 -1.62 -7.68
CA MET A 33 -6.59 -2.70 -8.14
C MET A 33 -7.59 -3.14 -7.07
N ASN A 34 -7.14 -3.27 -5.82
CA ASN A 34 -8.01 -3.61 -4.70
C ASN A 34 -9.05 -2.50 -4.44
N LEU A 35 -8.64 -1.24 -4.53
CA LEU A 35 -9.56 -0.10 -4.50
C LEU A 35 -10.59 -0.20 -5.64
N SER A 36 -10.16 -0.47 -6.87
CA SER A 36 -11.05 -0.61 -8.02
C SER A 36 -12.10 -1.71 -7.79
N LYS A 37 -11.69 -2.87 -7.29
CA LYS A 37 -12.61 -3.96 -6.91
C LYS A 37 -13.58 -3.52 -5.81
N LEU A 38 -13.11 -2.73 -4.84
CA LEU A 38 -13.95 -2.18 -3.76
C LEU A 38 -15.01 -1.20 -4.29
N LEU A 39 -14.63 -0.29 -5.19
CA LEU A 39 -15.57 0.66 -5.80
C LEU A 39 -16.66 -0.06 -6.59
N VAL A 40 -16.26 -1.02 -7.43
CA VAL A 40 -17.18 -1.81 -8.26
C VAL A 40 -18.11 -2.65 -7.40
N SER A 41 -17.65 -3.28 -6.33
CA SER A 41 -18.48 -4.10 -5.44
C SER A 41 -19.56 -3.29 -4.71
N ASN A 42 -19.33 -2.01 -4.47
CA ASN A 42 -20.32 -1.10 -3.85
C ASN A 42 -21.29 -0.49 -4.85
N THR A 43 -20.99 -0.51 -6.16
CA THR A 43 -21.80 0.12 -7.22
C THR A 43 -21.79 -0.71 -8.51
N PRO A 44 -22.21 -1.99 -8.49
CA PRO A 44 -21.94 -2.95 -9.57
C PRO A 44 -22.53 -2.55 -10.94
N ASN A 45 -23.62 -1.80 -10.95
CA ASN A 45 -24.32 -1.45 -12.20
C ASN A 45 -24.07 -0.01 -12.67
N ASN A 46 -23.39 0.81 -11.85
CA ASN A 46 -23.33 2.25 -12.06
C ASN A 46 -21.91 2.78 -12.29
N ILE A 47 -20.90 1.91 -12.24
CA ILE A 47 -19.51 2.31 -12.40
C ILE A 47 -18.78 1.39 -13.40
N LEU A 48 -18.01 1.99 -14.28
CA LEU A 48 -16.97 1.36 -15.08
C LEU A 48 -15.63 1.85 -14.58
N VAL A 49 -14.67 0.97 -14.33
CA VAL A 49 -13.32 1.33 -13.96
C VAL A 49 -12.38 0.93 -15.09
N THR A 50 -11.56 1.87 -15.56
CA THR A 50 -10.45 1.62 -16.48
C THR A 50 -9.13 1.88 -15.76
N ILE A 51 -8.32 0.83 -15.59
CA ILE A 51 -6.99 0.93 -14.97
C ILE A 51 -5.97 1.09 -16.07
N VAL A 52 -5.19 2.18 -16.01
CA VAL A 52 -4.14 2.48 -16.99
C VAL A 52 -2.82 1.97 -16.46
N VAL A 53 -2.24 1.01 -17.16
CA VAL A 53 -0.93 0.43 -16.83
C VAL A 53 0.01 0.52 -18.01
N THR A 54 1.31 0.32 -17.80
CA THR A 54 2.22 0.14 -18.92
C THR A 54 2.05 -1.26 -19.53
N GLN A 55 2.45 -1.39 -20.79
CA GLN A 55 2.31 -2.65 -21.52
C GLN A 55 3.05 -3.81 -20.82
N GLU A 56 4.20 -3.54 -20.21
CA GLU A 56 4.95 -4.49 -19.41
C GLU A 56 4.14 -4.97 -18.20
N TRP A 57 3.55 -4.03 -17.43
CA TRP A 57 2.76 -4.38 -16.25
C TRP A 57 1.50 -5.15 -16.59
N LEU A 58 0.87 -4.89 -17.74
CA LEU A 58 -0.30 -5.66 -18.15
C LEU A 58 0.02 -7.16 -18.23
N THR A 59 1.16 -7.53 -18.80
CA THR A 59 1.55 -8.96 -18.91
C THR A 59 1.75 -9.65 -17.57
N LEU A 60 2.03 -8.88 -16.51
CA LEU A 60 2.30 -9.38 -15.16
C LEU A 60 1.02 -9.47 -14.28
N ILE A 61 -0.05 -8.76 -14.64
CA ILE A 61 -1.26 -8.62 -13.79
C ILE A 61 -2.55 -9.12 -14.44
N ASP A 62 -2.59 -9.32 -15.76
CA ASP A 62 -3.84 -9.65 -16.49
C ASP A 62 -4.41 -11.05 -16.15
N THR A 63 -3.62 -11.88 -15.47
CA THR A 63 -4.06 -13.21 -15.02
C THR A 63 -4.93 -13.17 -13.77
N ASP A 64 -5.01 -12.04 -13.06
CA ASP A 64 -5.79 -11.92 -11.84
C ASP A 64 -7.30 -11.83 -12.14
N PRO A 65 -8.16 -12.59 -11.44
CA PRO A 65 -9.61 -12.48 -11.60
C PRO A 65 -10.11 -11.08 -11.29
N LYS A 66 -10.90 -10.53 -12.21
CA LYS A 66 -11.48 -9.18 -12.06
C LYS A 66 -12.95 -9.16 -12.52
N PRO A 67 -13.79 -8.30 -11.93
CA PRO A 67 -15.14 -8.05 -12.42
C PRO A 67 -15.17 -7.52 -13.85
N ASP A 68 -16.24 -7.79 -14.61
CA ASP A 68 -16.38 -7.38 -16.02
C ASP A 68 -16.38 -5.86 -16.22
N ASN A 69 -16.74 -5.10 -15.20
CA ASN A 69 -16.71 -3.63 -15.21
C ASN A 69 -15.37 -3.04 -14.77
N ILE A 70 -14.33 -3.86 -14.63
CA ILE A 70 -12.92 -3.42 -14.54
C ILE A 70 -12.21 -3.79 -15.84
N ARG A 71 -11.62 -2.78 -16.50
CA ARG A 71 -10.85 -2.93 -17.74
C ARG A 71 -9.43 -2.44 -17.54
N PHE A 72 -8.54 -2.94 -18.39
CA PHE A 72 -7.20 -2.39 -18.55
C PHE A 72 -7.09 -1.63 -19.86
N GLU A 73 -6.40 -0.51 -19.81
CA GLU A 73 -5.89 0.22 -20.97
C GLU A 73 -4.39 0.38 -20.78
N THR A 74 -3.66 0.42 -21.91
CA THR A 74 -2.21 0.47 -21.85
C THR A 74 -1.64 1.76 -22.44
N ILE A 75 -0.56 2.19 -21.80
CA ILE A 75 0.38 3.18 -22.34
C ILE A 75 1.73 2.51 -22.58
N PRO A 76 2.62 3.07 -23.41
CA PRO A 76 3.95 2.52 -23.63
C PRO A 76 4.70 2.28 -22.33
N SER A 77 5.50 1.24 -22.29
CA SER A 77 6.39 0.97 -21.16
C SER A 77 7.41 2.11 -21.02
N VAL A 78 7.68 2.47 -19.78
CA VAL A 78 8.75 3.38 -19.43
C VAL A 78 9.92 2.54 -18.89
N GLY A 79 11.02 2.55 -19.61
CA GLY A 79 12.22 1.77 -19.29
C GLY A 79 13.29 2.61 -18.61
N GLY A 80 14.21 1.92 -17.93
CA GLY A 80 15.41 2.51 -17.36
C GLY A 80 16.32 1.43 -16.79
N ASP A 81 17.62 1.61 -16.91
CA ASP A 81 18.63 0.67 -16.43
C ASP A 81 18.87 0.76 -14.92
N SER A 82 18.25 1.75 -14.27
CA SER A 82 18.36 1.99 -12.84
C SER A 82 17.03 2.49 -12.25
N PHE A 83 16.89 2.39 -10.94
CA PHE A 83 15.74 2.97 -10.23
C PHE A 83 15.52 4.45 -10.56
N LEU A 84 16.58 5.24 -10.61
CA LEU A 84 16.52 6.67 -10.91
C LEU A 84 16.01 6.93 -12.33
N ASN A 85 16.49 6.17 -13.31
CA ASN A 85 16.05 6.29 -14.71
C ASN A 85 14.57 5.90 -14.86
N ILE A 86 14.10 4.91 -14.11
CA ILE A 86 12.68 4.54 -14.09
C ILE A 86 11.85 5.68 -13.49
N VAL A 87 12.25 6.25 -12.36
CA VAL A 87 11.55 7.39 -11.74
C VAL A 87 11.49 8.57 -12.72
N GLU A 88 12.61 8.93 -13.36
CA GLU A 88 12.66 10.00 -14.36
C GLU A 88 11.70 9.74 -15.52
N ALA A 89 11.71 8.53 -16.06
CA ALA A 89 10.83 8.16 -17.16
C ALA A 89 9.35 8.23 -16.76
N VAL A 90 8.98 7.78 -15.57
CA VAL A 90 7.63 7.89 -15.03
C VAL A 90 7.20 9.35 -14.90
N MET A 91 8.07 10.21 -14.39
CA MET A 91 7.76 11.62 -14.14
C MET A 91 7.71 12.47 -15.42
N THR A 92 8.43 12.08 -16.48
CA THR A 92 8.60 12.92 -17.68
C THR A 92 7.96 12.34 -18.94
N GLN A 93 7.74 11.03 -19.04
CA GLN A 93 7.35 10.37 -20.29
C GLN A 93 5.93 9.79 -20.31
N MET A 94 5.26 9.64 -19.15
CA MET A 94 3.93 9.02 -19.09
C MET A 94 2.77 9.99 -19.37
N GLU A 95 2.95 11.30 -19.16
CA GLU A 95 1.88 12.30 -19.34
C GLU A 95 1.34 12.34 -20.77
N ALA A 96 2.21 12.47 -21.77
CA ALA A 96 1.78 12.55 -23.17
C ALA A 96 1.12 11.26 -23.71
N PRO A 97 1.58 10.04 -23.39
CA PRO A 97 0.83 8.82 -23.68
C PRO A 97 -0.56 8.77 -23.04
N LEU A 98 -0.71 9.24 -21.79
CA LEU A 98 -2.01 9.31 -21.13
C LEU A 98 -2.96 10.27 -21.87
N GLU A 99 -2.49 11.44 -22.28
CA GLU A 99 -3.29 12.40 -23.07
C GLU A 99 -3.82 11.75 -24.35
N ARG A 100 -2.95 11.05 -25.11
CA ARG A 100 -3.38 10.30 -26.29
C ARG A 100 -4.37 9.18 -26.01
N LEU A 101 -4.23 8.50 -24.86
CA LEU A 101 -5.21 7.50 -24.43
C LEU A 101 -6.57 8.15 -24.19
N LEU A 102 -6.62 9.26 -23.46
CA LEU A 102 -7.86 9.99 -23.19
C LEU A 102 -8.55 10.46 -24.48
N ASP A 103 -7.79 10.86 -25.50
CA ASP A 103 -8.35 11.21 -26.83
C ASP A 103 -9.00 10.00 -27.51
N ARG A 104 -8.45 8.80 -27.35
CA ARG A 104 -9.07 7.57 -27.86
C ARG A 104 -10.35 7.16 -27.11
N LEU A 105 -10.44 7.51 -25.82
CA LEU A 105 -11.60 7.21 -24.99
C LEU A 105 -12.79 8.16 -25.21
N ASN A 106 -12.75 9.07 -26.19
CA ASN A 106 -13.79 10.08 -26.46
C ASN A 106 -15.20 9.54 -26.65
N ARG A 107 -15.39 8.26 -27.04
CA ARG A 107 -16.72 7.64 -27.15
C ARG A 107 -17.35 7.36 -25.77
N ARG A 108 -16.55 7.23 -24.72
CA ARG A 108 -16.95 7.03 -23.34
C ARG A 108 -15.90 7.65 -22.44
N PRO A 109 -15.84 8.99 -22.37
CA PRO A 109 -14.80 9.69 -21.64
C PRO A 109 -14.88 9.38 -20.15
N PRO A 110 -13.75 9.38 -19.43
CA PRO A 110 -13.75 9.31 -17.97
C PRO A 110 -14.49 10.51 -17.37
N THR A 111 -15.32 10.24 -16.37
CA THR A 111 -16.00 11.26 -15.57
C THR A 111 -15.26 11.58 -14.28
N PHE A 112 -14.26 10.78 -13.94
CA PHE A 112 -13.46 10.91 -12.73
C PHE A 112 -12.10 10.23 -12.89
N VAL A 113 -11.05 10.76 -12.25
CA VAL A 113 -9.70 10.16 -12.24
C VAL A 113 -9.29 9.88 -10.80
N ILE A 114 -8.81 8.68 -10.51
CA ILE A 114 -8.07 8.35 -9.30
C ILE A 114 -6.62 8.09 -9.73
N TYR A 115 -5.69 8.84 -9.20
CA TYR A 115 -4.28 8.73 -9.57
C TYR A 115 -3.41 8.43 -8.35
N ASP A 116 -2.32 7.74 -8.56
CA ASP A 116 -1.30 7.55 -7.53
C ASP A 116 -0.68 8.91 -7.16
N ALA A 117 -0.63 9.23 -5.89
CA ALA A 117 -0.23 10.55 -5.39
C ALA A 117 1.17 10.99 -5.85
N PHE A 118 2.04 10.06 -6.22
CA PHE A 118 3.35 10.39 -6.81
C PHE A 118 3.27 10.88 -8.27
N LEU A 119 2.18 10.65 -8.99
CA LEU A 119 2.02 11.03 -10.40
C LEU A 119 1.43 12.46 -10.52
N PHE A 120 2.16 13.47 -10.05
CA PHE A 120 1.69 14.86 -9.99
C PHE A 120 1.19 15.40 -11.36
N TRP A 121 1.71 14.91 -12.48
CA TRP A 121 1.27 15.29 -13.81
C TRP A 121 -0.18 14.83 -14.11
N ALA A 122 -0.68 13.80 -13.44
CA ALA A 122 -2.07 13.33 -13.63
C ALA A 122 -3.09 14.39 -13.20
N VAL A 123 -2.79 15.18 -12.16
CA VAL A 123 -3.65 16.32 -11.73
C VAL A 123 -3.72 17.36 -12.84
N ARG A 124 -2.58 17.67 -13.49
CA ARG A 124 -2.55 18.63 -14.59
C ARG A 124 -3.41 18.16 -15.76
N VAL A 125 -3.32 16.88 -16.10
CA VAL A 125 -4.14 16.27 -17.16
C VAL A 125 -5.63 16.38 -16.83
N GLY A 126 -6.03 15.99 -15.62
CA GLY A 126 -7.42 16.07 -15.19
C GLY A 126 -7.96 17.50 -15.22
N ASN A 127 -7.20 18.45 -14.67
CA ASN A 127 -7.62 19.86 -14.62
C ASN A 127 -7.74 20.48 -16.03
N ARG A 128 -6.81 20.18 -16.97
CA ARG A 128 -6.91 20.67 -18.36
C ARG A 128 -8.15 20.14 -19.09
N ARG A 129 -8.60 18.95 -18.72
CA ARG A 129 -9.75 18.29 -19.34
C ARG A 129 -11.05 18.48 -18.56
N ASN A 130 -11.04 19.28 -17.49
CA ASN A 130 -12.16 19.45 -16.56
C ASN A 130 -12.70 18.12 -16.03
N ILE A 131 -11.80 17.17 -15.73
CA ILE A 131 -12.15 15.89 -15.10
C ILE A 131 -11.70 15.96 -13.64
N PRO A 132 -12.59 15.78 -12.66
CA PRO A 132 -12.23 15.78 -11.24
C PRO A 132 -11.23 14.65 -10.92
N VAL A 133 -10.28 14.95 -10.04
CA VAL A 133 -9.21 14.02 -9.69
C VAL A 133 -9.15 13.75 -8.18
N ALA A 134 -8.86 12.53 -7.80
CA ALA A 134 -8.53 12.14 -6.44
C ALA A 134 -7.12 11.58 -6.36
N ALA A 135 -6.31 12.14 -5.47
CA ALA A 135 -5.00 11.58 -5.12
C ALA A 135 -5.20 10.34 -4.26
N PHE A 136 -4.54 9.24 -4.57
CA PHE A 136 -4.52 8.05 -3.73
C PHE A 136 -3.12 7.85 -3.13
N TRP A 137 -3.05 7.95 -1.80
CA TRP A 137 -1.85 7.73 -1.02
C TRP A 137 -1.74 6.26 -0.63
N THR A 138 -0.71 5.57 -1.08
CA THR A 138 -0.54 4.11 -0.97
C THR A 138 0.30 3.66 0.22
N SER A 139 0.82 4.59 1.02
CA SER A 139 1.59 4.32 2.24
C SER A 139 0.85 4.76 3.52
N SER A 140 1.55 4.81 4.67
CA SER A 140 0.96 5.24 5.93
C SER A 140 0.58 6.72 5.92
N THR A 141 -0.44 7.08 6.71
CA THR A 141 -0.81 8.49 6.90
C THR A 141 0.28 9.26 7.63
N SER A 142 0.99 8.60 8.53
CA SER A 142 2.13 9.18 9.26
C SER A 142 3.26 9.57 8.33
N GLU A 143 3.56 8.76 7.31
CA GLU A 143 4.56 9.09 6.29
C GLU A 143 4.13 10.32 5.48
N LEU A 144 2.88 10.37 5.02
CA LEU A 144 2.34 11.54 4.32
C LEU A 144 2.43 12.81 5.19
N TRP A 145 2.06 12.71 6.46
CA TRP A 145 2.17 13.84 7.40
C TRP A 145 3.60 14.36 7.52
N VAL A 146 4.57 13.46 7.69
CA VAL A 146 5.99 13.85 7.79
C VAL A 146 6.45 14.56 6.54
N GLN A 147 6.07 14.08 5.36
CA GLN A 147 6.45 14.68 4.08
C GLN A 147 5.82 16.07 3.91
N PHE A 148 4.53 16.24 4.20
CA PHE A 148 3.89 17.55 4.16
C PHE A 148 4.55 18.51 5.14
N PHE A 149 4.78 18.08 6.36
CA PHE A 149 5.36 18.92 7.38
C PHE A 149 6.78 19.38 7.03
N HIS A 150 7.59 18.48 6.48
CA HIS A 150 8.94 18.79 6.01
C HIS A 150 8.94 19.85 4.90
N ILE A 151 7.99 19.76 3.96
CA ILE A 151 7.86 20.70 2.84
C ILE A 151 7.42 22.08 3.32
N PHE A 152 6.43 22.16 4.19
CA PHE A 152 5.77 23.42 4.54
C PHE A 152 6.45 24.18 5.68
N LEU A 153 7.11 23.48 6.61
CA LEU A 153 7.72 24.13 7.77
C LEU A 153 9.16 24.60 7.55
N GLN A 154 9.85 24.10 6.59
CA GLN A 154 11.29 24.33 6.60
C GLN A 154 11.86 25.04 5.40
N GLY A 155 11.34 25.08 4.24
CA GLY A 155 12.01 25.79 3.13
C GLY A 155 13.57 25.80 3.19
N LYS A 156 14.16 25.13 4.22
CA LYS A 156 15.57 25.02 4.55
C LYS A 156 15.96 23.56 4.67
N PRO A 157 17.11 23.16 4.12
CA PRO A 157 17.66 21.82 4.33
C PRO A 157 17.87 21.59 5.85
N LEU A 158 17.43 20.44 6.34
CA LEU A 158 17.70 20.03 7.73
C LEU A 158 19.18 19.72 7.90
N GLU A 159 19.90 20.54 8.63
CA GLU A 159 21.35 20.46 8.74
C GLU A 159 21.86 19.43 9.77
N ASN A 160 21.04 18.84 10.63
CA ASN A 160 21.50 17.88 11.66
C ASN A 160 20.54 16.71 11.83
N GLY A 161 21.06 15.49 11.63
CA GLY A 161 20.33 14.22 11.63
C GLY A 161 19.75 13.75 12.99
N ASP A 162 19.96 14.49 14.08
CA ASP A 162 19.62 14.05 15.44
C ASP A 162 18.43 14.79 16.07
N LYS A 163 17.68 15.60 15.31
CA LYS A 163 16.51 16.29 15.86
C LYS A 163 15.29 15.37 15.87
N LEU A 164 14.73 15.20 17.07
CA LEU A 164 13.40 14.61 17.27
C LEU A 164 12.36 15.39 16.46
N ILE A 165 11.48 14.67 15.80
CA ILE A 165 10.34 15.26 15.09
C ILE A 165 9.17 15.38 16.07
N ASP A 166 9.14 16.45 16.86
CA ASP A 166 8.10 16.71 17.87
C ASP A 166 6.73 17.04 17.26
N TYR A 167 6.65 17.13 15.95
CA TYR A 167 5.44 17.58 15.26
C TYR A 167 4.56 16.48 14.66
N ILE A 168 4.92 15.21 14.82
CA ILE A 168 3.97 14.14 14.53
C ILE A 168 3.09 13.94 15.75
N PRO A 169 1.78 14.16 15.64
CA PRO A 169 0.88 14.03 16.77
C PRO A 169 1.05 12.70 17.49
N SER A 170 1.28 12.74 18.80
CA SER A 170 1.52 11.59 19.68
C SER A 170 2.80 10.74 19.40
N LYS A 171 3.71 11.18 18.56
CA LYS A 171 4.89 10.40 18.11
C LYS A 171 6.21 11.16 18.29
N SER A 172 6.46 11.69 19.50
CA SER A 172 7.67 12.47 19.83
C SER A 172 8.99 11.69 19.75
N TRP A 173 8.92 10.38 19.53
CA TRP A 173 10.07 9.47 19.43
C TRP A 173 10.58 9.27 17.99
N ILE A 174 9.97 9.88 16.97
CA ILE A 174 10.45 9.81 15.58
C ILE A 174 11.61 10.76 15.40
N HIS A 175 12.74 10.25 14.95
CA HIS A 175 13.91 11.03 14.56
C HIS A 175 13.86 11.38 13.07
N LEU A 176 14.56 12.45 12.71
CA LEU A 176 14.69 12.84 11.30
C LEU A 176 15.35 11.73 10.44
N ALA A 177 16.23 10.94 11.04
CA ALA A 177 16.85 9.79 10.38
C ALA A 177 15.84 8.69 9.98
N ASP A 178 14.67 8.64 10.62
CA ASP A 178 13.60 7.68 10.32
C ASP A 178 12.74 8.12 9.14
N VAL A 179 12.83 9.38 8.77
CA VAL A 179 12.08 9.93 7.65
C VAL A 179 12.77 9.50 6.36
N PRO A 180 12.04 8.85 5.45
CA PRO A 180 12.58 8.50 4.16
C PRO A 180 12.87 9.77 3.36
N LEU A 181 14.00 10.37 3.61
CA LEU A 181 14.51 11.42 2.75
C LEU A 181 14.93 10.71 1.46
N LEU A 182 14.15 10.92 0.42
CA LEU A 182 14.54 10.58 -0.93
C LEU A 182 15.98 11.02 -1.12
N ASP A 183 16.80 10.15 -1.66
CA ASP A 183 18.24 10.22 -1.76
C ASP A 183 18.77 11.67 -1.79
N LYS A 184 19.36 12.13 -0.69
CA LYS A 184 19.90 13.49 -0.53
C LYS A 184 20.89 13.84 -1.64
N ASN A 185 21.42 12.82 -2.32
CA ASN A 185 22.38 12.95 -3.39
C ASN A 185 21.74 13.18 -4.77
N ASN A 186 20.40 13.03 -4.89
CA ASN A 186 19.70 13.25 -6.15
C ASN A 186 18.65 14.35 -6.04
N HIS A 187 19.09 15.59 -6.25
CA HIS A 187 18.23 16.77 -6.22
C HIS A 187 16.99 16.67 -7.12
N GLN A 188 17.08 16.00 -8.27
CA GLN A 188 15.97 15.90 -9.21
C GLN A 188 14.86 14.99 -8.66
N VAL A 189 15.20 13.84 -8.09
CA VAL A 189 14.21 12.93 -7.48
C VAL A 189 13.53 13.60 -6.30
N LEU A 190 14.29 14.31 -5.47
CA LEU A 190 13.74 15.10 -4.38
C LEU A 190 12.75 16.17 -4.90
N GLN A 191 13.09 16.90 -5.96
CA GLN A 191 12.20 17.89 -6.55
C GLN A 191 10.89 17.28 -7.07
N TRP A 192 10.93 16.12 -7.72
CA TRP A 192 9.71 15.43 -8.18
C TRP A 192 8.83 14.96 -7.01
N ALA A 193 9.44 14.46 -5.94
CA ALA A 193 8.69 14.09 -4.75
C ALA A 193 8.03 15.31 -4.10
N LEU A 194 8.76 16.42 -3.92
CA LEU A 194 8.23 17.67 -3.39
C LEU A 194 7.08 18.20 -4.27
N GLN A 195 7.21 18.13 -5.61
CA GLN A 195 6.14 18.45 -6.53
C GLN A 195 4.92 17.54 -6.31
N SER A 196 5.12 16.23 -6.17
CA SER A 196 4.02 15.29 -5.96
C SER A 196 3.20 15.68 -4.72
N TYR A 197 3.84 15.97 -3.61
CA TYR A 197 3.15 16.41 -2.39
C TYR A 197 2.41 17.75 -2.56
N GLN A 198 3.03 18.74 -3.21
CA GLN A 198 2.38 20.02 -3.49
C GLN A 198 1.16 19.86 -4.41
N TRP A 199 1.22 18.96 -5.39
CA TRP A 199 0.14 18.72 -6.33
C TRP A 199 -1.03 17.92 -5.74
N ILE A 200 -0.84 17.16 -4.64
CA ILE A 200 -1.95 16.57 -3.89
C ILE A 200 -2.95 17.66 -3.47
N LEU A 201 -2.49 18.84 -3.06
CA LEU A 201 -3.34 19.96 -2.64
C LEU A 201 -4.17 20.56 -3.79
N LYS A 202 -3.85 20.25 -5.04
CA LYS A 202 -4.59 20.68 -6.24
C LYS A 202 -5.58 19.62 -6.74
N ALA A 203 -5.65 18.47 -6.09
CA ALA A 203 -6.69 17.48 -6.31
C ALA A 203 -7.98 17.87 -5.60
N GLN A 204 -9.12 17.35 -6.05
CA GLN A 204 -10.41 17.57 -5.40
C GLN A 204 -10.59 16.68 -4.16
N TYR A 205 -9.88 15.57 -4.08
CA TYR A 205 -9.99 14.62 -2.97
C TYR A 205 -8.66 13.95 -2.68
N LEU A 206 -8.47 13.55 -1.42
CA LEU A 206 -7.36 12.71 -0.98
C LEU A 206 -7.89 11.40 -0.39
N LEU A 207 -7.45 10.29 -0.94
CA LEU A 207 -7.75 8.94 -0.49
C LEU A 207 -6.53 8.36 0.21
N LEU A 208 -6.71 7.82 1.41
CA LEU A 208 -5.65 7.22 2.20
C LEU A 208 -5.82 5.70 2.25
N SER A 209 -4.76 4.94 1.93
CA SER A 209 -4.70 3.48 2.06
C SER A 209 -4.48 3.06 3.52
N SER A 210 -5.22 3.69 4.42
CA SER A 210 -5.25 3.45 5.86
C SER A 210 -6.70 3.46 6.34
N PHE A 211 -6.95 3.13 7.59
CA PHE A 211 -8.27 3.26 8.22
C PHE A 211 -8.15 4.12 9.49
N TYR A 212 -9.24 4.79 9.86
CA TYR A 212 -9.21 5.82 10.89
C TYR A 212 -8.63 5.33 12.22
N GLU A 213 -9.04 4.16 12.67
CA GLU A 213 -8.68 3.61 13.99
C GLU A 213 -7.19 3.21 14.08
N LEU A 214 -6.49 3.14 12.95
CA LEU A 214 -5.06 2.79 12.90
C LEU A 214 -4.16 3.99 13.21
N GLU A 215 -4.51 5.19 12.68
CA GLU A 215 -3.70 6.40 12.76
C GLU A 215 -4.55 7.65 13.09
N PRO A 216 -5.44 7.60 14.11
CA PRO A 216 -6.49 8.63 14.30
C PRO A 216 -5.92 10.04 14.51
N GLN A 217 -4.88 10.19 15.34
CA GLN A 217 -4.31 11.50 15.65
C GLN A 217 -3.71 12.19 14.42
N VAL A 218 -3.03 11.42 13.57
CA VAL A 218 -2.40 11.94 12.35
C VAL A 218 -3.46 12.26 11.30
N ILE A 219 -4.49 11.43 11.18
CA ILE A 219 -5.62 11.67 10.26
C ILE A 219 -6.38 12.94 10.66
N ASP A 220 -6.64 13.14 11.96
CA ASP A 220 -7.30 14.35 12.46
C ASP A 220 -6.44 15.59 12.25
N ALA A 221 -5.13 15.47 12.46
CA ALA A 221 -4.19 16.56 12.17
C ALA A 221 -4.18 16.92 10.68
N LEU A 222 -4.13 15.94 9.77
CA LEU A 222 -4.25 16.18 8.33
C LEU A 222 -5.56 16.88 7.98
N LYS A 223 -6.69 16.40 8.50
CA LYS A 223 -8.01 17.00 8.28
C LYS A 223 -8.12 18.44 8.81
N SER A 224 -7.39 18.77 9.87
CA SER A 224 -7.38 20.13 10.42
C SER A 224 -6.54 21.11 9.58
N LYS A 225 -5.60 20.61 8.81
CA LYS A 225 -4.64 21.41 8.03
C LYS A 225 -4.99 21.50 6.55
N LEU A 226 -5.54 20.42 5.98
CA LEU A 226 -5.89 20.37 4.57
C LEU A 226 -7.34 20.73 4.34
N THR A 227 -7.59 21.59 3.36
CA THR A 227 -8.95 22.03 2.97
C THR A 227 -9.67 21.03 2.05
N ILE A 228 -8.92 20.11 1.42
CA ILE A 228 -9.51 19.08 0.55
C ILE A 228 -10.14 17.95 1.38
N PRO A 229 -11.26 17.37 0.95
CA PRO A 229 -11.87 16.22 1.62
C PRO A 229 -10.93 15.01 1.63
N ILE A 230 -10.75 14.40 2.82
CA ILE A 230 -9.87 13.25 3.05
C ILE A 230 -10.71 12.04 3.43
N TYR A 231 -10.51 10.92 2.72
CA TYR A 231 -11.18 9.65 2.96
C TYR A 231 -10.19 8.55 3.29
N THR A 232 -10.29 7.98 4.48
CA THR A 232 -9.58 6.73 4.84
C THR A 232 -10.39 5.55 4.31
N ILE A 233 -9.86 4.88 3.31
CA ILE A 233 -10.57 3.84 2.55
C ILE A 233 -9.90 2.46 2.61
N GLY A 234 -8.84 2.35 3.43
CA GLY A 234 -8.13 1.09 3.66
C GLY A 234 -8.85 0.14 4.63
N PRO A 235 -8.30 -1.06 4.80
CA PRO A 235 -7.12 -1.56 4.11
C PRO A 235 -7.42 -1.95 2.66
N ASN A 236 -6.53 -1.55 1.75
CA ASN A 236 -6.67 -1.88 0.31
C ASN A 236 -5.87 -3.16 -0.02
N ILE A 237 -6.25 -4.25 0.61
CA ILE A 237 -5.64 -5.59 0.51
C ILE A 237 -6.50 -6.54 -0.34
N PRO A 238 -5.96 -7.68 -0.85
CA PRO A 238 -6.66 -8.55 -1.79
C PRO A 238 -7.70 -9.48 -1.14
N TYR A 239 -8.49 -9.00 -0.18
CA TYR A 239 -9.48 -9.81 0.53
C TYR A 239 -10.62 -10.32 -0.35
N PHE A 240 -10.88 -9.70 -1.50
CA PHE A 240 -11.86 -10.20 -2.48
C PHE A 240 -11.49 -11.58 -3.02
N ASN A 241 -10.21 -11.92 -3.04
CA ASN A 241 -9.75 -13.22 -3.51
C ASN A 241 -10.05 -14.35 -2.51
N LEU A 242 -10.36 -14.03 -1.25
CA LEU A 242 -10.66 -15.03 -0.21
C LEU A 242 -12.01 -15.74 -0.39
N GLY A 243 -12.96 -15.11 -1.09
CA GLY A 243 -14.33 -15.64 -1.31
C GLY A 243 -14.48 -16.50 -2.57
N HIS A 244 -13.53 -16.50 -3.46
CA HIS A 244 -13.57 -17.32 -4.67
C HIS A 244 -12.92 -18.68 -4.39
N ASN A 245 -13.73 -19.73 -4.35
CA ASN A 245 -13.23 -21.10 -4.39
C ASN A 245 -12.24 -21.22 -5.56
N SER A 246 -10.98 -21.51 -5.25
CA SER A 246 -9.83 -21.50 -6.15
C SER A 246 -9.84 -22.66 -7.18
N HIS A 247 -10.99 -22.91 -7.83
CA HIS A 247 -11.10 -23.91 -8.88
C HIS A 247 -10.70 -23.44 -10.29
N SER A 248 -10.24 -22.17 -10.43
CA SER A 248 -9.98 -21.56 -11.75
C SER A 248 -8.55 -21.10 -11.98
N LEU A 249 -7.56 -21.57 -11.24
CA LEU A 249 -6.15 -21.24 -11.51
C LEU A 249 -5.47 -22.42 -12.17
N ASN A 250 -5.41 -22.41 -13.49
CA ASN A 250 -4.63 -23.36 -14.31
C ASN A 250 -3.15 -23.24 -13.98
N ALA A 251 -2.44 -24.39 -13.91
CA ALA A 251 -0.97 -24.58 -13.88
C ALA A 251 -0.18 -24.03 -12.66
N THR A 252 -0.69 -23.08 -11.86
CA THR A 252 -0.04 -22.64 -10.61
C THR A 252 -0.59 -23.38 -9.38
N ASN A 253 -1.55 -24.27 -9.56
CA ASN A 253 -2.26 -24.97 -8.48
C ASN A 253 -1.37 -25.90 -7.66
N ASP A 254 -0.39 -26.57 -8.28
CA ASP A 254 0.45 -27.54 -7.58
C ASP A 254 1.38 -26.88 -6.55
N VAL A 255 1.96 -25.74 -6.88
CA VAL A 255 2.86 -25.02 -5.96
C VAL A 255 2.06 -24.37 -4.82
N ALA A 256 0.94 -23.71 -5.15
CA ALA A 256 0.06 -23.11 -4.14
C ALA A 256 -0.51 -24.17 -3.20
N GLN A 257 -0.94 -25.30 -3.71
CA GLN A 257 -1.44 -26.42 -2.93
C GLN A 257 -0.33 -27.05 -2.06
N SER A 258 0.91 -27.08 -2.55
CA SER A 258 2.05 -27.65 -1.83
C SER A 258 2.34 -26.92 -0.51
N TYR A 259 2.47 -25.58 -0.51
CA TYR A 259 2.78 -24.85 0.73
C TYR A 259 1.58 -24.80 1.69
N ILE A 260 0.33 -24.73 1.19
CA ILE A 260 -0.86 -24.80 2.05
C ILE A 260 -0.97 -26.19 2.69
N ASN A 261 -0.74 -27.27 1.95
CA ASN A 261 -0.74 -28.62 2.52
C ASN A 261 0.33 -28.76 3.61
N TRP A 262 1.52 -28.18 3.38
CA TRP A 262 2.57 -28.18 4.40
C TRP A 262 2.14 -27.38 5.64
N LEU A 263 1.54 -26.18 5.48
CA LEU A 263 1.03 -25.37 6.59
C LEU A 263 -0.04 -26.12 7.41
N ASN A 264 -0.94 -26.86 6.76
CA ASN A 264 -1.98 -27.66 7.40
C ASN A 264 -1.42 -28.74 8.35
N LEU A 265 -0.19 -29.18 8.13
CA LEU A 265 0.49 -30.15 8.99
C LEU A 265 1.22 -29.52 10.18
N GLN A 266 1.27 -28.17 10.25
CA GLN A 266 2.01 -27.49 11.31
C GLN A 266 1.07 -27.13 12.49
N PRO A 267 1.59 -27.17 13.73
CA PRO A 267 0.83 -26.69 14.89
C PRO A 267 0.40 -25.24 14.76
N SER A 268 -0.71 -24.88 15.39
CA SER A 268 -1.21 -23.50 15.41
C SER A 268 -0.15 -22.53 15.97
N GLY A 269 0.03 -21.39 15.31
CA GLY A 269 0.95 -20.33 15.73
C GLY A 269 2.45 -20.69 15.69
N SER A 270 2.83 -21.83 15.07
CA SER A 270 4.21 -22.34 15.14
C SER A 270 5.11 -21.94 13.98
N VAL A 271 4.56 -21.33 12.93
CA VAL A 271 5.29 -21.03 11.69
C VAL A 271 5.57 -19.53 11.59
N LEU A 272 6.84 -19.19 11.33
CA LEU A 272 7.27 -17.84 10.95
C LEU A 272 7.15 -17.69 9.44
N TYR A 273 6.35 -16.73 9.00
CA TYR A 273 6.31 -16.31 7.59
C TYR A 273 7.39 -15.26 7.34
N ILE A 274 8.17 -15.38 6.24
CA ILE A 274 9.27 -14.46 5.90
C ILE A 274 9.10 -13.97 4.48
N SER A 275 9.04 -12.63 4.29
CA SER A 275 8.96 -12.00 2.97
C SER A 275 9.53 -10.59 2.99
N TYR A 276 10.46 -10.32 2.09
CA TYR A 276 11.09 -8.98 1.90
C TYR A 276 10.44 -8.17 0.76
N GLY A 277 9.22 -8.54 0.35
CA GLY A 277 8.49 -7.86 -0.71
C GLY A 277 8.97 -8.22 -2.11
N SER A 278 8.52 -7.41 -3.08
CA SER A 278 8.73 -7.71 -4.51
C SER A 278 9.77 -6.81 -5.18
N PHE A 279 10.27 -5.78 -4.52
CA PHE A 279 11.13 -4.76 -5.14
C PHE A 279 12.58 -4.86 -4.69
N LEU A 280 12.84 -4.86 -3.39
CA LEU A 280 14.17 -4.93 -2.80
C LEU A 280 14.49 -6.34 -2.33
N SER A 281 15.78 -6.64 -2.16
CA SER A 281 16.28 -7.87 -1.58
C SER A 281 17.37 -7.55 -0.55
N VAL A 282 17.55 -8.41 0.43
CA VAL A 282 18.68 -8.34 1.36
C VAL A 282 19.96 -8.81 0.67
N SER A 283 21.12 -8.38 1.16
CA SER A 283 22.41 -8.83 0.61
C SER A 283 22.55 -10.36 0.72
N ARG A 284 23.36 -10.94 -0.16
CA ARG A 284 23.65 -12.39 -0.13
C ARG A 284 24.20 -12.84 1.22
N SER A 285 25.12 -12.06 1.79
CA SER A 285 25.68 -12.34 3.12
C SER A 285 24.62 -12.34 4.21
N GLN A 286 23.66 -11.42 4.16
CA GLN A 286 22.56 -11.38 5.12
C GLN A 286 21.60 -12.57 4.91
N MET A 287 21.34 -12.97 3.67
CA MET A 287 20.55 -14.19 3.38
C MET A 287 21.21 -15.44 3.97
N ASP A 288 22.54 -15.54 3.91
CA ASP A 288 23.30 -16.65 4.47
C ASP A 288 23.18 -16.72 5.98
N GLU A 289 23.33 -15.59 6.68
CA GLU A 289 23.13 -15.50 8.13
C GLU A 289 21.71 -15.89 8.55
N ILE A 290 20.70 -15.42 7.80
CA ILE A 290 19.28 -15.78 8.05
C ILE A 290 19.05 -17.27 7.85
N ALA A 291 19.55 -17.85 6.76
CA ALA A 291 19.38 -19.26 6.45
C ALA A 291 20.02 -20.16 7.52
N ALA A 292 21.24 -19.81 7.95
CA ALA A 292 21.92 -20.51 9.02
C ALA A 292 21.19 -20.39 10.36
N ALA A 293 20.67 -19.19 10.68
CA ALA A 293 19.90 -18.96 11.89
C ALA A 293 18.57 -19.76 11.91
N LEU A 294 17.85 -19.83 10.80
CA LEU A 294 16.64 -20.64 10.68
C LEU A 294 16.90 -22.11 10.96
N LYS A 295 18.01 -22.64 10.41
CA LYS A 295 18.44 -24.02 10.68
C LYS A 295 18.72 -24.25 12.15
N ASP A 296 19.46 -23.34 12.80
CA ASP A 296 19.92 -23.53 14.18
C ASP A 296 18.90 -23.18 15.24
N SER A 297 17.95 -22.29 14.91
CA SER A 297 16.87 -21.94 15.82
C SER A 297 15.90 -23.08 16.06
N GLY A 298 15.72 -23.97 15.08
CA GLY A 298 14.69 -25.02 15.08
C GLY A 298 13.26 -24.47 14.86
N VAL A 299 13.13 -23.18 14.54
CA VAL A 299 11.83 -22.54 14.27
C VAL A 299 11.29 -23.01 12.92
N ARG A 300 9.99 -23.31 12.85
CA ARG A 300 9.31 -23.59 11.59
C ARG A 300 9.13 -22.33 10.79
N PHE A 301 9.33 -22.38 9.48
CA PHE A 301 9.22 -21.18 8.64
C PHE A 301 8.68 -21.47 7.25
N LEU A 302 8.06 -20.46 6.64
CA LEU A 302 7.77 -20.36 5.21
C LEU A 302 8.43 -19.07 4.69
N TRP A 303 9.48 -19.21 3.90
CA TRP A 303 10.25 -18.09 3.36
C TRP A 303 10.00 -17.93 1.86
N VAL A 304 9.53 -16.74 1.47
CA VAL A 304 9.38 -16.34 0.07
C VAL A 304 10.60 -15.57 -0.38
N THR A 305 11.30 -16.12 -1.38
CA THR A 305 12.45 -15.48 -2.02
C THR A 305 12.46 -15.78 -3.51
N ARG A 306 12.73 -14.77 -4.34
CA ARG A 306 12.75 -14.94 -5.81
C ARG A 306 14.05 -15.52 -6.31
N ASP A 307 15.13 -15.12 -5.66
CA ASP A 307 16.48 -15.46 -6.05
C ASP A 307 17.05 -16.56 -5.15
N GLU A 308 17.94 -17.40 -5.70
CA GLU A 308 18.70 -18.41 -4.97
C GLU A 308 17.88 -19.43 -4.17
N THR A 309 16.62 -19.67 -4.53
CA THR A 309 15.70 -20.57 -3.80
C THR A 309 16.29 -21.96 -3.55
N HIS A 310 16.99 -22.54 -4.52
CA HIS A 310 17.62 -23.88 -4.37
C HIS A 310 18.74 -23.84 -3.31
N ARG A 311 19.63 -22.86 -3.40
CA ARG A 311 20.73 -22.70 -2.43
C ARG A 311 20.21 -22.51 -1.01
N LEU A 312 19.21 -21.66 -0.83
CA LEU A 312 18.63 -21.38 0.48
C LEU A 312 17.88 -22.58 1.06
N LYS A 313 17.20 -23.40 0.22
CA LYS A 313 16.57 -24.64 0.68
C LYS A 313 17.57 -25.59 1.36
N ASP A 314 18.76 -25.72 0.77
CA ASP A 314 19.80 -26.61 1.31
C ASP A 314 20.38 -26.05 2.63
N MET A 315 20.48 -24.74 2.75
CA MET A 315 21.07 -24.07 3.92
C MET A 315 20.12 -24.01 5.12
N CYS A 316 18.82 -23.77 4.90
CA CYS A 316 17.84 -23.55 5.97
C CYS A 316 17.47 -24.81 6.77
N GLY A 317 17.89 -26.00 6.34
CA GLY A 317 17.50 -27.26 6.98
C GLY A 317 16.07 -27.69 6.63
N LYS A 318 15.51 -28.62 7.45
CA LYS A 318 14.26 -29.31 7.13
C LYS A 318 13.02 -28.80 7.86
N MET A 319 13.17 -27.74 8.66
CA MET A 319 12.08 -27.22 9.51
C MET A 319 11.10 -26.32 8.78
N GLY A 320 11.35 -25.98 7.52
CA GLY A 320 10.49 -25.06 6.78
C GLY A 320 10.54 -25.24 5.27
N LEU A 321 9.87 -24.34 4.59
CA LEU A 321 9.83 -24.26 3.13
C LEU A 321 10.43 -22.94 2.65
N VAL A 322 11.17 -23.00 1.54
CA VAL A 322 11.56 -21.84 0.75
C VAL A 322 10.83 -21.93 -0.59
N VAL A 323 10.08 -20.88 -0.94
CA VAL A 323 9.27 -20.82 -2.16
C VAL A 323 9.57 -19.54 -2.92
N THR A 324 9.32 -19.54 -4.24
CA THR A 324 9.53 -18.35 -5.09
C THR A 324 8.39 -17.35 -4.98
N TRP A 325 7.19 -17.83 -4.65
CA TRP A 325 5.97 -17.03 -4.54
C TRP A 325 4.92 -17.73 -3.68
N CYS A 326 4.06 -16.96 -3.03
CA CYS A 326 2.83 -17.47 -2.40
C CYS A 326 1.73 -16.39 -2.42
N ASP A 327 0.48 -16.81 -2.19
CA ASP A 327 -0.62 -15.90 -1.83
C ASP A 327 -0.42 -15.45 -0.38
N GLN A 328 0.21 -14.27 -0.21
CA GLN A 328 0.65 -13.75 1.09
C GLN A 328 -0.51 -13.61 2.08
N LEU A 329 -1.64 -13.06 1.66
CA LEU A 329 -2.78 -12.86 2.55
C LEU A 329 -3.37 -14.20 3.01
N ARG A 330 -3.48 -15.17 2.11
CA ARG A 330 -3.94 -16.52 2.44
C ARG A 330 -2.99 -17.24 3.41
N VAL A 331 -1.70 -17.06 3.22
CA VAL A 331 -0.68 -17.59 4.15
C VAL A 331 -0.79 -16.91 5.51
N LEU A 332 -0.83 -15.58 5.57
CA LEU A 332 -0.92 -14.84 6.84
C LEU A 332 -2.19 -15.18 7.64
N LEU A 333 -3.30 -15.47 6.96
CA LEU A 333 -4.55 -15.90 7.59
C LEU A 333 -4.55 -17.37 8.03
N HIS A 334 -3.51 -18.13 7.70
CA HIS A 334 -3.45 -19.55 8.05
C HIS A 334 -3.22 -19.74 9.57
N PRO A 335 -3.96 -20.63 10.26
CA PRO A 335 -3.85 -20.80 11.72
C PRO A 335 -2.46 -21.17 12.23
N SER A 336 -1.63 -21.82 11.39
CA SER A 336 -0.27 -22.18 11.79
C SER A 336 0.71 -20.99 11.83
N ILE A 337 0.36 -19.84 11.23
CA ILE A 337 1.25 -18.66 11.24
C ILE A 337 1.21 -17.99 12.61
N GLY A 338 2.38 -17.90 13.26
CA GLY A 338 2.57 -17.28 14.57
C GLY A 338 3.35 -15.97 14.54
N GLY A 339 3.99 -15.63 13.40
CA GLY A 339 4.75 -14.41 13.22
C GLY A 339 5.03 -14.08 11.77
N TYR A 340 5.28 -12.82 11.48
CA TYR A 340 5.61 -12.32 10.15
C TYR A 340 6.91 -11.51 10.17
N TRP A 341 7.95 -12.02 9.56
CA TRP A 341 9.20 -11.29 9.32
C TRP A 341 9.10 -10.53 8.00
N THR A 342 8.97 -9.22 8.11
CA THR A 342 8.66 -8.32 6.98
C THR A 342 9.70 -7.23 6.79
N HIS A 343 9.83 -6.77 5.55
CA HIS A 343 10.57 -5.54 5.20
C HIS A 343 9.82 -4.24 5.57
N CYS A 344 8.62 -4.33 6.13
CA CYS A 344 7.77 -3.21 6.54
C CYS A 344 7.16 -2.38 5.40
N GLY A 345 7.10 -2.85 4.16
CA GLY A 345 6.30 -2.18 3.12
C GLY A 345 4.82 -2.15 3.49
N TRP A 346 4.16 -0.99 3.29
CA TRP A 346 2.82 -0.70 3.84
C TRP A 346 1.77 -1.75 3.48
N ASN A 347 1.71 -2.22 2.23
CA ASN A 347 0.74 -3.25 1.84
C ASN A 347 0.92 -4.54 2.64
N SER A 348 2.16 -4.98 2.83
CA SER A 348 2.49 -6.17 3.61
C SER A 348 2.14 -6.00 5.09
N VAL A 349 2.35 -4.81 5.63
CA VAL A 349 1.96 -4.47 7.01
C VAL A 349 0.45 -4.49 7.14
N MET A 350 -0.29 -3.92 6.19
CA MET A 350 -1.76 -3.97 6.19
C MET A 350 -2.32 -5.38 6.11
N GLU A 351 -1.71 -6.27 5.33
CA GLU A 351 -2.09 -7.69 5.30
C GLU A 351 -1.81 -8.38 6.64
N GLY A 352 -0.66 -8.11 7.28
CA GLY A 352 -0.33 -8.63 8.60
C GLY A 352 -1.26 -8.12 9.71
N VAL A 353 -1.61 -6.82 9.70
CA VAL A 353 -2.62 -6.23 10.60
C VAL A 353 -3.98 -6.89 10.41
N PHE A 354 -4.43 -7.06 9.16
CA PHE A 354 -5.69 -7.74 8.85
C PHE A 354 -5.71 -9.19 9.31
N ALA A 355 -4.57 -9.88 9.23
CA ALA A 355 -4.42 -11.26 9.71
C ALA A 355 -4.25 -11.36 11.24
N GLY A 356 -3.88 -10.27 11.91
CA GLY A 356 -3.63 -10.26 13.36
C GLY A 356 -2.35 -10.99 13.76
N VAL A 357 -1.32 -10.89 12.94
CA VAL A 357 -0.03 -11.57 13.12
C VAL A 357 1.01 -10.56 13.62
N PRO A 358 1.79 -10.86 14.69
CA PRO A 358 2.86 -9.99 15.15
C PRO A 358 4.06 -9.98 14.20
N PHE A 359 4.85 -8.89 14.24
CA PHE A 359 5.90 -8.62 13.26
C PHE A 359 7.31 -8.77 13.81
N LEU A 360 8.20 -9.32 12.98
CA LEU A 360 9.64 -9.05 13.02
C LEU A 360 9.99 -8.08 11.90
N THR A 361 10.45 -6.89 12.27
CA THR A 361 10.69 -5.81 11.31
C THR A 361 12.12 -5.79 10.83
N PHE A 362 12.30 -5.70 9.51
CA PHE A 362 13.59 -5.62 8.84
C PHE A 362 13.54 -4.64 7.67
N PRO A 363 13.47 -3.33 7.95
CA PRO A 363 13.34 -2.33 6.90
C PRO A 363 14.57 -2.33 5.99
N LEU A 364 14.35 -2.11 4.69
CA LEU A 364 15.39 -2.09 3.66
C LEU A 364 15.62 -0.70 3.08
N ALA A 365 14.56 0.08 2.85
CA ALA A 365 14.65 1.43 2.29
C ALA A 365 13.30 2.17 2.34
N MET A 366 13.25 3.38 1.83
CA MET A 366 12.07 4.23 1.65
C MET A 366 11.31 4.50 2.96
N ASP A 367 9.98 4.33 2.97
CA ASP A 367 9.08 4.51 4.12
C ASP A 367 9.22 3.42 5.20
N GLN A 368 9.92 2.33 4.88
CA GLN A 368 10.00 1.14 5.73
C GLN A 368 10.63 1.38 7.12
N PRO A 369 11.71 2.22 7.29
CA PRO A 369 12.24 2.54 8.61
C PRO A 369 11.21 3.23 9.51
N LEU A 370 10.46 4.19 8.99
CA LEU A 370 9.40 4.88 9.72
C LEU A 370 8.27 3.90 10.09
N ILE A 371 7.84 3.07 9.15
CA ILE A 371 6.80 2.06 9.39
C ILE A 371 7.26 1.02 10.43
N SER A 372 8.53 0.59 10.37
CA SER A 372 9.13 -0.30 11.38
C SER A 372 9.04 0.31 12.79
N LYS A 373 9.38 1.60 12.93
CA LYS A 373 9.23 2.31 14.21
C LYS A 373 7.78 2.36 14.68
N ILE A 374 6.83 2.67 13.81
CA ILE A 374 5.41 2.68 14.13
C ILE A 374 4.96 1.31 14.66
N ILE A 375 5.34 0.22 14.01
CA ILE A 375 5.01 -1.15 14.43
C ILE A 375 5.55 -1.46 15.83
N VAL A 376 6.81 -1.06 16.10
CA VAL A 376 7.52 -1.45 17.31
C VAL A 376 7.24 -0.50 18.47
N GLU A 377 7.31 0.81 18.26
CA GLU A 377 7.25 1.83 19.31
C GLU A 377 5.83 2.30 19.60
N ASP A 378 5.02 2.47 18.55
CA ASP A 378 3.66 3.01 18.67
C ASP A 378 2.62 1.90 18.87
N TRP A 379 2.51 1.00 17.91
CA TRP A 379 1.55 -0.11 18.00
C TRP A 379 1.99 -1.20 18.98
N LYS A 380 3.30 -1.38 19.17
CA LYS A 380 3.89 -2.40 20.03
C LYS A 380 3.43 -3.81 19.67
N VAL A 381 3.37 -4.08 18.37
CA VAL A 381 2.96 -5.37 17.79
C VAL A 381 4.11 -6.08 17.08
N GLY A 382 5.34 -5.65 17.31
CA GLY A 382 6.52 -6.25 16.68
C GLY A 382 7.82 -5.97 17.41
N TRP A 383 8.87 -6.68 16.97
CA TRP A 383 10.26 -6.46 17.39
C TRP A 383 11.13 -6.15 16.20
N ARG A 384 12.23 -5.41 16.43
CA ARG A 384 13.26 -5.17 15.44
C ARG A 384 14.21 -6.34 15.34
N VAL A 385 14.55 -6.75 14.13
CA VAL A 385 15.64 -7.69 13.89
C VAL A 385 16.99 -6.98 14.01
N LYS A 386 17.11 -5.78 13.42
CA LYS A 386 18.29 -4.92 13.58
C LYS A 386 18.20 -4.09 14.86
N LYS A 387 19.29 -4.03 15.60
CA LYS A 387 19.36 -3.24 16.84
C LYS A 387 19.61 -1.76 16.61
N ASP A 388 20.25 -1.42 15.49
CA ASP A 388 20.51 -0.05 15.06
C ASP A 388 19.66 0.33 13.83
N ASP A 389 19.58 1.63 13.57
CA ASP A 389 18.81 2.16 12.44
C ASP A 389 19.64 2.17 11.13
N LYS A 390 20.85 1.58 11.12
CA LYS A 390 21.68 1.51 9.93
C LYS A 390 21.21 0.38 9.02
N LEU A 391 20.81 0.72 7.83
CA LEU A 391 20.27 -0.25 6.86
C LEU A 391 21.31 -1.30 6.41
N ASP A 392 22.59 -0.95 6.41
CA ASP A 392 23.69 -1.80 5.90
C ASP A 392 24.33 -2.70 6.96
N THR A 393 23.93 -2.61 8.24
CA THR A 393 24.47 -3.44 9.30
C THR A 393 24.08 -4.90 9.11
N LEU A 394 25.07 -5.80 9.04
CA LEU A 394 24.84 -7.24 9.01
C LEU A 394 24.36 -7.72 10.39
N VAL A 395 23.22 -8.37 10.42
CA VAL A 395 22.71 -9.06 11.62
C VAL A 395 23.24 -10.49 11.59
N THR A 396 23.94 -10.88 12.63
CA THR A 396 24.61 -12.17 12.70
C THR A 396 23.65 -13.32 12.98
N ARG A 397 24.02 -14.53 12.55
CA ARG A 397 23.30 -15.77 12.84
C ARG A 397 22.92 -15.91 14.31
N ASP A 398 23.87 -15.70 15.23
CA ASP A 398 23.63 -15.90 16.66
C ASP A 398 22.60 -14.92 17.23
N GLU A 399 22.63 -13.66 16.81
CA GLU A 399 21.62 -12.66 17.18
C GLU A 399 20.24 -13.06 16.66
N ILE A 400 20.15 -13.52 15.42
CA ILE A 400 18.89 -13.97 14.81
C ILE A 400 18.35 -15.21 15.54
N VAL A 401 19.20 -16.21 15.86
CA VAL A 401 18.76 -17.43 16.60
C VAL A 401 18.13 -17.06 17.94
N VAL A 402 18.77 -16.20 18.73
CA VAL A 402 18.25 -15.77 20.03
C VAL A 402 16.89 -15.07 19.87
N LEU A 403 16.80 -14.18 18.88
CA LEU A 403 15.57 -13.44 18.59
C LEU A 403 14.43 -14.37 18.17
N LEU A 404 14.69 -15.27 17.22
CA LEU A 404 13.68 -16.20 16.68
C LEU A 404 13.12 -17.13 17.75
N ARG A 405 13.98 -17.69 18.63
CA ARG A 405 13.53 -18.56 19.72
C ARG A 405 12.61 -17.82 20.67
N LYS A 406 12.97 -16.58 21.07
CA LYS A 406 12.13 -15.76 21.95
C LYS A 406 10.83 -15.33 21.29
N PHE A 407 10.87 -14.92 20.01
CA PHE A 407 9.70 -14.42 19.32
C PHE A 407 8.67 -15.50 19.02
N MET A 408 9.12 -16.71 18.68
CA MET A 408 8.24 -17.84 18.36
C MET A 408 7.88 -18.71 19.57
N ASP A 409 8.41 -18.41 20.74
CA ASP A 409 8.02 -19.06 21.99
C ASP A 409 6.59 -18.62 22.38
N LEU A 410 5.68 -19.59 22.44
CA LEU A 410 4.27 -19.33 22.75
C LEU A 410 4.05 -19.11 24.26
N ASP A 411 4.94 -19.62 25.08
CA ASP A 411 4.87 -19.56 26.55
C ASP A 411 5.59 -18.31 27.12
N PHE A 412 6.27 -17.54 26.27
CA PHE A 412 7.00 -16.35 26.68
C PHE A 412 6.05 -15.14 26.84
N ASP A 413 5.95 -14.56 28.03
CA ASP A 413 4.99 -13.52 28.41
C ASP A 413 4.95 -12.33 27.43
N ILE A 414 6.12 -11.80 27.05
CA ILE A 414 6.20 -10.65 26.14
C ILE A 414 5.70 -11.02 24.72
N GLY A 415 5.94 -12.26 24.29
CA GLY A 415 5.39 -12.78 23.03
C GLY A 415 3.86 -12.91 23.07
N SER A 416 3.29 -13.25 24.20
CA SER A 416 1.85 -13.28 24.43
C SER A 416 1.22 -11.89 24.30
N ASP A 417 1.85 -10.85 24.85
CA ASP A 417 1.38 -9.46 24.75
C ASP A 417 1.40 -8.95 23.30
N LEU A 418 2.43 -9.27 22.51
CA LEU A 418 2.49 -8.92 21.09
C LEU A 418 1.33 -9.55 20.30
N ARG A 419 1.06 -10.84 20.52
CA ARG A 419 -0.03 -11.58 19.85
C ARG A 419 -1.40 -11.02 20.23
N LYS A 420 -1.60 -10.68 21.51
CA LYS A 420 -2.82 -10.05 21.99
C LYS A 420 -3.06 -8.71 21.29
N LYS A 421 -2.05 -7.83 21.27
CA LYS A 421 -2.13 -6.53 20.59
C LYS A 421 -2.34 -6.68 19.09
N ALA A 422 -1.64 -7.59 18.41
CA ALA A 422 -1.86 -7.87 17.01
C ALA A 422 -3.30 -8.27 16.72
N LYS A 423 -3.91 -9.05 17.63
CA LYS A 423 -5.33 -9.43 17.56
C LYS A 423 -6.27 -8.25 17.78
N GLU A 424 -5.93 -7.32 18.68
CA GLU A 424 -6.69 -6.07 18.88
C GLU A 424 -6.69 -5.22 17.57
N PHE A 425 -5.54 -5.05 16.92
CA PHE A 425 -5.44 -4.36 15.64
C PHE A 425 -6.21 -5.07 14.51
N GLN A 426 -6.23 -6.41 14.51
CA GLN A 426 -7.08 -7.17 13.60
C GLN A 426 -8.55 -6.80 13.78
N LEU A 427 -9.03 -6.75 15.01
CA LEU A 427 -10.43 -6.42 15.33
C LEU A 427 -10.77 -4.99 14.91
N LEU A 428 -9.89 -4.01 15.14
CA LEU A 428 -10.05 -2.65 14.66
C LEU A 428 -10.15 -2.60 13.13
N CYS A 429 -9.25 -3.28 12.44
CA CYS A 429 -9.23 -3.37 10.99
C CYS A 429 -10.52 -3.99 10.41
N GLN A 430 -10.98 -5.09 11.01
CA GLN A 430 -12.24 -5.73 10.63
C GLN A 430 -13.45 -4.83 10.96
N GLY A 431 -13.40 -4.13 12.09
CA GLY A 431 -14.43 -3.17 12.51
C GLY A 431 -14.58 -2.03 11.51
N ALA A 432 -13.49 -1.43 11.06
CA ALA A 432 -13.48 -0.35 10.07
C ALA A 432 -14.16 -0.73 8.75
N LYS A 433 -14.03 -2.00 8.34
CA LYS A 433 -14.60 -2.53 7.08
C LYS A 433 -16.06 -2.97 7.18
N LYS A 434 -16.57 -3.25 8.37
CA LYS A 434 -17.95 -3.70 8.56
C LYS A 434 -18.95 -2.60 8.17
N LYS A 435 -20.20 -2.98 7.91
CA LYS A 435 -21.30 -2.04 7.72
C LYS A 435 -21.37 -1.07 8.90
N GLY A 436 -21.29 0.24 8.63
CA GLY A 436 -21.23 1.29 9.64
C GLY A 436 -19.82 1.55 10.19
N GLY A 437 -18.78 0.86 9.72
CA GLY A 437 -17.38 1.13 10.07
C GLY A 437 -16.79 2.32 9.30
N SER A 438 -15.68 2.86 9.81
CA SER A 438 -15.08 4.10 9.30
C SER A 438 -14.73 4.04 7.83
N SER A 439 -14.11 2.96 7.37
CA SER A 439 -13.72 2.78 5.96
C SER A 439 -14.94 2.60 5.06
N GLU A 440 -15.93 1.83 5.49
CA GLU A 440 -17.16 1.60 4.72
C GLU A 440 -17.95 2.90 4.52
N ILE A 441 -18.07 3.72 5.58
CA ILE A 441 -18.70 5.04 5.52
C ILE A 441 -17.94 5.95 4.56
N ASN A 442 -16.60 5.99 4.64
CA ASN A 442 -15.77 6.84 3.79
C ASN A 442 -15.84 6.40 2.31
N VAL A 443 -15.82 5.10 2.02
CA VAL A 443 -15.99 4.58 0.65
C VAL A 443 -17.33 5.02 0.06
N LYS A 444 -18.41 4.90 0.82
CA LYS A 444 -19.76 5.34 0.37
C LYS A 444 -19.83 6.85 0.16
N ALA A 445 -19.27 7.63 1.08
CA ALA A 445 -19.22 9.09 0.95
C ALA A 445 -18.41 9.51 -0.27
N PHE A 446 -17.25 8.90 -0.51
CA PHE A 446 -16.45 9.15 -1.70
C PHE A 446 -17.21 8.79 -2.99
N LEU A 447 -17.82 7.59 -3.05
CA LEU A 447 -18.61 7.17 -4.22
C LEU A 447 -19.76 8.12 -4.52
N LYS A 448 -20.45 8.64 -3.50
CA LYS A 448 -21.49 9.65 -3.69
C LYS A 448 -20.94 10.89 -4.40
N ASN A 449 -19.76 11.38 -3.98
CA ASN A 449 -19.13 12.53 -4.60
C ASN A 449 -18.68 12.22 -6.05
N VAL A 450 -18.10 11.05 -6.32
CA VAL A 450 -17.73 10.61 -7.68
C VAL A 450 -18.95 10.60 -8.61
N MET A 451 -20.10 10.13 -8.13
CA MET A 451 -21.33 10.07 -8.93
C MET A 451 -21.97 11.46 -9.15
N GLN A 452 -21.78 12.38 -8.20
CA GLN A 452 -22.32 13.75 -8.31
C GLN A 452 -21.43 14.68 -9.12
N SER A 453 -20.12 14.45 -9.16
CA SER A 453 -19.13 15.30 -9.87
C SER A 453 -19.36 15.35 -11.39
N GLY A 454 -20.09 14.40 -11.97
CA GLY A 454 -20.51 14.45 -13.37
C GLY A 454 -21.59 15.52 -13.66
N LEU A 455 -22.11 16.21 -12.64
CA LEU A 455 -23.25 17.12 -12.76
C LEU A 455 -22.94 18.62 -12.50
N THR A 456 -21.79 18.92 -11.90
CA THR A 456 -21.43 20.32 -11.52
C THR A 456 -19.97 20.61 -11.75
N HIS A 457 -19.64 21.40 -12.77
CA HIS A 457 -18.33 22.01 -12.93
C HIS A 457 -18.45 23.54 -12.88
N GLU A 458 -18.03 24.15 -11.78
CA GLU A 458 -17.57 25.55 -11.74
C GLU A 458 -16.42 25.71 -10.74
N GLY A 459 -15.37 26.42 -11.18
CA GLY A 459 -14.04 26.52 -10.66
C GLY A 459 -13.83 27.04 -9.25
N SER A 460 -12.72 26.56 -8.64
CA SER A 460 -11.99 27.29 -7.56
C SER A 460 -10.75 26.52 -7.09
N ASN A 461 -9.68 26.44 -7.89
CA ASN A 461 -8.49 25.69 -7.44
C ASN A 461 -7.29 26.54 -6.96
N GLU A 462 -7.16 27.80 -7.37
CA GLU A 462 -5.96 28.59 -6.99
C GLU A 462 -6.00 29.11 -5.53
N LEU A 463 -7.18 29.43 -5.02
CA LEU A 463 -7.33 29.94 -3.67
C LEU A 463 -7.06 28.89 -2.58
N GLN A 464 -7.29 27.61 -2.89
CA GLN A 464 -7.13 26.51 -1.92
C GLN A 464 -5.67 26.21 -1.59
N VAL A 465 -4.75 26.38 -2.53
CA VAL A 465 -3.30 26.15 -2.33
C VAL A 465 -2.72 27.22 -1.39
N GLN A 466 -3.12 28.48 -1.56
CA GLN A 466 -2.66 29.59 -0.72
C GLN A 466 -3.13 29.40 0.74
N ILE A 467 -4.39 29.05 0.94
CA ILE A 467 -4.96 28.82 2.28
C ILE A 467 -4.33 27.59 2.97
N ALA A 468 -4.01 26.54 2.21
CA ALA A 468 -3.35 25.35 2.78
C ALA A 468 -1.94 25.70 3.28
N ILE A 469 -1.17 26.50 2.53
CA ILE A 469 0.18 26.94 2.93
C ILE A 469 0.10 27.82 4.18
N GLU A 470 -0.87 28.74 4.26
CA GLU A 470 -1.07 29.60 5.41
C GLU A 470 -1.50 28.83 6.68
N ASN A 471 -2.23 27.73 6.54
CA ASN A 471 -2.66 26.88 7.66
C ASN A 471 -1.55 25.99 8.25
N PHE A 472 -0.42 25.83 7.55
CA PHE A 472 0.72 25.08 8.06
C PHE A 472 1.75 25.98 8.79
N ASN A 473 1.73 27.29 8.58
CA ASN A 473 2.54 28.26 9.31
C ASN A 473 1.82 28.71 10.60
#